data_9e318b89174e616ce3dd0294d546c911
#
_entry.id   9e318b89174e616ce3dd0294d546c911
#
_cell.length_a   1.000
_cell.length_b   1.000
_cell.length_c   1.000
_cell.angle_alpha   90.00
_cell.angle_beta   90.00
_cell.angle_gamma   90.00
#
_symmetry.space_group_name_H-M   'P 1'
#
loop_
_entity.id
_entity.type
_entity.pdbx_description
1 polymer ?
#
loop_
_entity_poly.entity_id
_entity_poly.type
_entity_poly.pdbx_seq_one_letter_code
_entity_poly.pdbx_strand_id
1 'polypeptide(L)'
;MYNFVDTTERYPGQNLPSEALMFNGSYLEDVIPGYRTLYVSGREILGTEITDLETGVSDGTKYRRKRYQPRTIVVGYQLVAEDNAAFRSAYNKLNALLDAEQATLIFADEPDKYYIGTKQGTSEVPAGRNAITAELEFYCADPFKYSVEEFTVNPTADDGKTFIVSYNGTYRAFPKLQAVMHLSLIHI
;
A
#
# COMPACT_ATOMS: atom_id res chain seq x y z
N MET A 1 7.78 -14.64 14.96
CA MET A 1 8.43 -14.24 16.22
C MET A 1 8.58 -12.73 16.16
N TYR A 2 7.86 -11.99 16.99
CA TYR A 2 7.99 -10.53 17.00
C TYR A 2 9.35 -10.18 17.61
N ASN A 3 10.20 -9.54 16.82
CA ASN A 3 11.40 -8.90 17.36
C ASN A 3 10.97 -7.54 17.92
N PHE A 4 10.83 -7.45 19.23
CA PHE A 4 10.72 -6.16 19.90
C PHE A 4 12.02 -5.41 19.69
N VAL A 5 11.96 -4.26 19.02
CA VAL A 5 13.09 -3.37 18.90
C VAL A 5 12.87 -2.23 19.88
N ASP A 6 13.85 -1.97 20.75
CA ASP A 6 13.83 -0.84 21.66
C ASP A 6 13.85 0.46 20.84
N THR A 7 12.79 1.25 20.92
CA THR A 7 12.65 2.51 20.18
C THR A 7 13.44 3.65 20.83
N THR A 8 13.99 3.44 22.03
CA THR A 8 14.75 4.47 22.78
C THR A 8 16.24 4.45 22.48
N GLU A 9 16.77 3.34 21.96
CA GLU A 9 18.19 3.21 21.65
C GLU A 9 18.45 3.22 20.13
N ARG A 10 19.37 4.09 19.71
CA ARG A 10 19.91 4.11 18.35
C ARG A 10 21.09 3.16 18.28
N TYR A 11 20.90 1.99 17.68
CA TYR A 11 22.02 1.12 17.33
C TYR A 11 22.41 1.35 15.87
N PRO A 12 23.63 1.81 15.57
CA PRO A 12 24.15 1.84 14.21
C PRO A 12 24.17 0.42 13.64
N GLY A 13 23.50 0.19 12.52
CA GLY A 13 23.46 -1.12 11.85
C GLY A 13 22.26 -2.00 12.22
N GLN A 14 21.23 -1.48 12.88
CA GLN A 14 19.99 -2.24 13.05
C GLN A 14 19.26 -2.45 11.74
N ASN A 15 18.77 -3.68 11.56
CA ASN A 15 17.88 -4.06 10.48
C ASN A 15 16.66 -3.14 10.43
N LEU A 16 16.12 -2.98 9.23
CA LEU A 16 14.85 -2.29 9.00
C LEU A 16 13.79 -2.79 9.99
N PRO A 17 12.89 -1.92 10.48
CA PRO A 17 11.71 -2.37 11.22
C PRO A 17 10.94 -3.42 10.43
N SER A 18 10.31 -4.36 11.12
CA SER A 18 9.56 -5.45 10.47
C SER A 18 8.45 -4.95 9.54
N GLU A 19 7.89 -3.78 9.82
CA GLU A 19 6.84 -3.14 9.04
C GLU A 19 7.32 -1.85 8.36
N ALA A 20 8.63 -1.72 8.09
CA ALA A 20 9.19 -0.54 7.44
C ALA A 20 8.46 -0.21 6.13
N LEU A 21 8.17 1.07 5.92
CA LEU A 21 7.48 1.54 4.74
C LEU A 21 8.46 1.86 3.61
N MET A 22 8.33 1.12 2.52
CA MET A 22 8.92 1.49 1.23
C MET A 22 7.90 2.35 0.46
N PHE A 23 8.25 3.60 0.26
CA PHE A 23 7.43 4.59 -0.44
C PHE A 23 8.04 4.86 -1.83
N ASN A 24 7.29 4.57 -2.90
CA ASN A 24 7.77 4.71 -4.28
C ASN A 24 9.15 4.08 -4.53
N GLY A 25 9.39 2.88 -3.96
CA GLY A 25 10.61 2.11 -4.20
C GLY A 25 11.79 2.43 -3.29
N SER A 26 11.62 3.28 -2.28
CA SER A 26 12.67 3.59 -1.30
C SER A 26 12.15 3.51 0.13
N TYR A 27 12.88 2.86 1.02
CA TYR A 27 12.53 2.85 2.44
C TYR A 27 12.72 4.26 3.03
N LEU A 28 11.73 4.70 3.80
CA LEU A 28 11.81 6.02 4.45
C LEU A 28 12.97 6.09 5.44
N GLU A 29 13.31 4.98 6.07
CA GLU A 29 14.46 4.82 6.96
C GLU A 29 15.79 5.10 6.27
N ASP A 30 15.95 4.72 5.00
CA ASP A 30 17.19 4.92 4.24
C ASP A 30 17.31 6.35 3.71
N VAL A 31 16.17 6.95 3.38
CA VAL A 31 16.14 8.27 2.73
C VAL A 31 16.14 9.40 3.75
N ILE A 32 15.49 9.22 4.90
CA ILE A 32 15.30 10.29 5.89
C ILE A 32 16.08 9.97 7.17
N PRO A 33 17.15 10.72 7.45
CA PRO A 33 17.93 10.52 8.66
C PRO A 33 17.07 10.64 9.92
N GLY A 34 17.13 9.61 10.76
CA GLY A 34 16.43 9.59 12.04
C GLY A 34 14.96 9.21 11.96
N TYR A 35 14.44 8.89 10.78
CA TYR A 35 13.10 8.31 10.61
C TYR A 35 13.09 6.83 11.02
N ARG A 36 12.00 6.40 11.61
CA ARG A 36 11.74 5.00 11.95
C ARG A 36 10.25 4.70 11.96
N THR A 37 9.84 3.69 11.25
CA THR A 37 8.50 3.13 11.34
C THR A 37 8.34 2.37 12.65
N LEU A 38 7.25 2.64 13.38
CA LEU A 38 6.94 2.01 14.66
C LEU A 38 5.90 0.90 14.52
N TYR A 39 4.83 1.19 13.78
CA TYR A 39 3.73 0.26 13.53
C TYR A 39 2.96 0.65 12.28
N VAL A 40 2.20 -0.30 11.77
CA VAL A 40 1.28 -0.08 10.64
C VAL A 40 -0.07 -0.69 10.98
N SER A 41 -1.15 0.03 10.69
CA SER A 41 -2.53 -0.43 10.82
C SER A 41 -3.35 -0.11 9.57
N GLY A 42 -4.57 -0.63 9.48
CA GLY A 42 -5.43 -0.42 8.31
C GLY A 42 -5.17 -1.42 7.17
N ARG A 43 -4.29 -2.42 7.37
CA ARG A 43 -4.04 -3.50 6.40
C ARG A 43 -4.88 -4.76 6.63
N GLU A 44 -5.66 -4.76 7.69
CA GLU A 44 -6.48 -5.88 8.17
C GLU A 44 -7.66 -6.18 7.23
N ILE A 45 -8.74 -6.70 7.80
CA ILE A 45 -9.95 -7.05 7.05
C ILE A 45 -10.56 -5.82 6.38
N LEU A 46 -10.90 -5.97 5.09
CA LEU A 46 -11.53 -4.93 4.29
C LEU A 46 -12.90 -4.52 4.84
N GLY A 47 -13.09 -3.23 5.02
CA GLY A 47 -14.40 -2.64 5.29
C GLY A 47 -15.37 -2.88 4.14
N THR A 48 -16.61 -3.24 4.48
CA THR A 48 -17.64 -3.50 3.49
C THR A 48 -18.90 -2.71 3.78
N GLU A 49 -19.50 -2.18 2.72
CA GLU A 49 -20.81 -1.54 2.77
C GLU A 49 -21.85 -2.49 2.18
N ILE A 50 -22.95 -2.66 2.91
CA ILE A 50 -24.11 -3.42 2.45
C ILE A 50 -25.17 -2.42 2.06
N THR A 51 -25.70 -2.53 0.84
CA THR A 51 -26.88 -1.80 0.40
C THR A 51 -28.07 -2.74 0.46
N ASP A 52 -29.11 -2.32 1.14
CA ASP A 52 -30.35 -3.06 1.29
C ASP A 52 -31.57 -2.20 0.97
N LEU A 53 -32.73 -2.80 0.98
CA LEU A 53 -34.01 -2.16 0.74
C LEU A 53 -34.96 -2.47 1.91
N GLU A 54 -35.46 -1.45 2.53
CA GLU A 54 -36.53 -1.60 3.52
C GLU A 54 -37.82 -2.05 2.85
N THR A 55 -38.43 -3.10 3.39
CA THR A 55 -39.74 -3.59 2.97
C THR A 55 -40.74 -3.22 4.06
N GLY A 56 -41.51 -2.16 3.85
CA GLY A 56 -42.34 -1.51 4.87
C GLY A 56 -43.45 -2.37 5.53
N VAL A 57 -43.53 -3.65 5.24
CA VAL A 57 -44.60 -4.55 5.74
C VAL A 57 -44.05 -5.79 6.45
N SER A 58 -42.76 -6.08 6.35
CA SER A 58 -42.14 -7.24 6.97
C SER A 58 -40.90 -6.86 7.76
N ASP A 59 -40.59 -7.65 8.79
CA ASP A 59 -39.37 -7.48 9.57
C ASP A 59 -38.11 -7.68 8.71
N GLY A 60 -37.08 -6.87 8.99
CA GLY A 60 -35.81 -6.94 8.30
C GLY A 60 -35.78 -6.16 6.98
N THR A 61 -34.71 -6.32 6.25
CA THR A 61 -34.43 -5.64 4.97
C THR A 61 -34.08 -6.64 3.86
N LYS A 62 -34.26 -6.24 2.62
CA LYS A 62 -33.89 -7.06 1.47
C LYS A 62 -32.50 -6.67 0.98
N TYR A 63 -31.55 -7.63 1.12
CA TYR A 63 -30.18 -7.46 0.63
C TYR A 63 -30.15 -7.15 -0.87
N ARG A 64 -29.38 -6.12 -1.25
CA ARG A 64 -29.15 -5.75 -2.65
C ARG A 64 -27.76 -6.07 -3.11
N ARG A 65 -26.73 -5.47 -2.44
CA ARG A 65 -25.33 -5.64 -2.84
C ARG A 65 -24.38 -5.39 -1.69
N LYS A 66 -23.16 -5.87 -1.84
CA LYS A 66 -22.02 -5.61 -1.01
C LYS A 66 -20.94 -4.96 -1.87
N ARG A 67 -20.28 -3.93 -1.36
CA ARG A 67 -19.07 -3.37 -1.98
C ARG A 67 -17.99 -3.13 -0.92
N TYR A 68 -16.75 -3.18 -1.34
CA TYR A 68 -15.63 -2.80 -0.48
C TYR A 68 -15.49 -1.28 -0.42
N GLN A 69 -15.19 -0.78 0.76
CA GLN A 69 -14.92 0.63 0.99
C GLN A 69 -13.44 0.94 0.73
N PRO A 70 -13.08 2.18 0.38
CA PRO A 70 -11.71 2.64 0.44
C PRO A 70 -11.12 2.34 1.81
N ARG A 71 -9.81 2.16 1.89
CA ARG A 71 -9.13 1.98 3.18
C ARG A 71 -8.19 3.14 3.47
N THR A 72 -7.95 3.36 4.75
CA THR A 72 -6.88 4.23 5.22
C THR A 72 -5.83 3.35 5.89
N ILE A 73 -4.59 3.44 5.43
CA ILE A 73 -3.44 2.81 6.07
C ILE A 73 -2.77 3.86 6.94
N VAL A 74 -2.55 3.55 8.20
CA VAL A 74 -1.90 4.44 9.16
C VAL A 74 -0.52 3.88 9.49
N VAL A 75 0.50 4.70 9.31
CA VAL A 75 1.89 4.36 9.63
C VAL A 75 2.35 5.25 10.78
N GLY A 76 2.48 4.66 11.96
CA GLY A 76 3.09 5.31 13.10
C GLY A 76 4.59 5.40 12.93
N TYR A 77 5.18 6.57 13.10
CA TYR A 77 6.61 6.80 12.92
C TYR A 77 7.21 7.66 14.03
N GLN A 78 8.50 7.52 14.19
CA GLN A 78 9.34 8.39 15.00
C GLN A 78 10.34 9.10 14.11
N LEU A 79 10.57 10.37 14.35
CA LEU A 79 11.63 11.15 13.74
C LEU A 79 12.46 11.81 14.84
N VAL A 80 13.74 11.49 14.89
CA VAL A 80 14.70 12.00 15.89
C VAL A 80 15.90 12.60 15.17
N ALA A 81 16.28 13.81 15.53
CA ALA A 81 17.45 14.48 15.00
C ALA A 81 18.34 15.04 16.11
N GLU A 82 19.61 15.29 15.79
CA GLU A 82 20.60 15.78 16.75
C GLU A 82 20.34 17.22 17.15
N ASP A 83 19.88 18.04 16.20
CA ASP A 83 19.57 19.44 16.41
C ASP A 83 18.32 19.88 15.65
N ASN A 84 17.91 21.14 15.86
CA ASN A 84 16.73 21.70 15.23
C ASN A 84 16.88 21.88 13.71
N ALA A 85 18.09 22.17 13.21
CA ALA A 85 18.33 22.35 11.77
C ALA A 85 18.22 21.00 11.04
N ALA A 86 18.84 19.95 11.58
CA ALA A 86 18.73 18.59 11.10
C ALA A 86 17.29 18.09 11.14
N PHE A 87 16.56 18.38 12.23
CA PHE A 87 15.14 18.02 12.34
C PHE A 87 14.31 18.69 11.25
N ARG A 88 14.47 20.00 11.03
CA ARG A 88 13.74 20.72 9.98
C ARG A 88 14.09 20.24 8.59
N SER A 89 15.36 19.93 8.33
CA SER A 89 15.81 19.37 7.07
C SER A 89 15.17 18.00 6.78
N ALA A 90 15.19 17.09 7.76
CA ALA A 90 14.58 15.78 7.65
C ALA A 90 13.06 15.88 7.44
N TYR A 91 12.40 16.76 8.18
CA TYR A 91 10.95 16.98 8.06
C TYR A 91 10.54 17.56 6.70
N ASN A 92 11.31 18.55 6.19
CA ASN A 92 11.08 19.10 4.85
C ASN A 92 11.27 18.03 3.77
N LYS A 93 12.28 17.17 3.91
CA LYS A 93 12.52 16.06 3.00
C LYS A 93 11.36 15.04 3.04
N LEU A 94 10.87 14.73 4.24
CA LEU A 94 9.70 13.86 4.41
C LEU A 94 8.47 14.44 3.71
N ASN A 95 8.18 15.73 3.92
CA ASN A 95 7.06 16.40 3.25
C ASN A 95 7.18 16.37 1.72
N ALA A 96 8.37 16.63 1.18
CA ALA A 96 8.61 16.60 -0.25
C ALA A 96 8.40 15.20 -0.86
N LEU A 97 8.81 14.14 -0.15
CA LEU A 97 8.56 12.76 -0.58
C LEU A 97 7.08 12.40 -0.56
N LEU A 98 6.36 12.84 0.48
CA LEU A 98 4.95 12.51 0.69
C LEU A 98 3.98 13.31 -0.19
N ASP A 99 4.46 14.26 -1.00
CA ASP A 99 3.65 15.05 -1.94
C ASP A 99 3.20 14.24 -3.18
N ALA A 100 3.71 13.02 -3.33
CA ALA A 100 3.35 12.16 -4.46
C ALA A 100 1.90 11.67 -4.37
N GLU A 101 1.17 11.81 -5.48
CA GLU A 101 -0.16 11.21 -5.64
C GLU A 101 -0.06 9.74 -6.03
N GLN A 102 -0.98 8.92 -5.54
CA GLN A 102 -1.08 7.49 -5.88
C GLN A 102 0.26 6.74 -5.76
N ALA A 103 0.96 7.00 -4.67
CA ALA A 103 2.24 6.38 -4.37
C ALA A 103 2.09 4.87 -4.13
N THR A 104 3.12 4.11 -4.51
CA THR A 104 3.25 2.70 -4.15
C THR A 104 3.72 2.58 -2.70
N LEU A 105 2.97 1.81 -1.92
CA LEU A 105 3.26 1.51 -0.52
C LEU A 105 3.56 0.02 -0.40
N ILE A 106 4.79 -0.33 -0.06
CA ILE A 106 5.24 -1.70 0.19
C ILE A 106 5.74 -1.76 1.63
N PHE A 107 5.42 -2.83 2.33
CA PHE A 107 5.86 -3.03 3.72
C PHE A 107 6.86 -4.18 3.80
N ALA A 108 7.86 -4.03 4.65
CA ALA A 108 8.96 -5.00 4.74
C ALA A 108 8.51 -6.40 5.20
N ASP A 109 7.39 -6.52 5.90
CA ASP A 109 6.78 -7.79 6.29
C ASP A 109 6.04 -8.52 5.13
N GLU A 110 5.70 -7.79 4.04
CA GLU A 110 5.02 -8.34 2.86
C GLU A 110 5.58 -7.69 1.58
N PRO A 111 6.87 -7.92 1.25
CA PRO A 111 7.58 -7.19 0.20
C PRO A 111 7.13 -7.54 -1.23
N ASP A 112 6.37 -8.62 -1.40
CA ASP A 112 5.82 -9.10 -2.67
C ASP A 112 4.48 -8.44 -3.04
N LYS A 113 3.96 -7.55 -2.17
CA LYS A 113 2.67 -6.86 -2.37
C LYS A 113 2.81 -5.36 -2.20
N TYR A 114 1.97 -4.62 -2.93
CA TYR A 114 1.89 -3.17 -2.79
C TYR A 114 0.44 -2.69 -2.72
N TYR A 115 0.27 -1.55 -2.08
CA TYR A 115 -0.96 -0.75 -2.13
C TYR A 115 -0.69 0.53 -2.93
N ILE A 116 -1.75 1.16 -3.40
CA ILE A 116 -1.70 2.48 -4.00
C ILE A 116 -2.41 3.45 -3.07
N GLY A 117 -1.69 4.43 -2.56
CA GLY A 117 -2.21 5.38 -1.60
C GLY A 117 -1.70 6.80 -1.80
N THR A 118 -2.50 7.76 -1.38
CA THR A 118 -2.12 9.18 -1.34
C THR A 118 -2.14 9.63 0.12
N LYS A 119 -1.09 10.33 0.54
CA LYS A 119 -1.00 10.86 1.91
C LYS A 119 -2.15 11.84 2.15
N GLN A 120 -2.87 11.66 3.25
CA GLN A 120 -3.93 12.58 3.71
C GLN A 120 -3.65 13.09 5.12
N GLY A 121 -4.47 14.05 5.54
CA GLY A 121 -4.38 14.61 6.89
C GLY A 121 -3.17 15.51 7.12
N THR A 122 -3.11 16.07 8.31
CA THR A 122 -2.02 16.94 8.78
C THR A 122 -1.42 16.36 10.05
N SER A 123 -0.11 16.56 10.23
CA SER A 123 0.58 16.20 11.47
C SER A 123 1.14 17.48 12.11
N GLU A 124 0.78 17.72 13.35
CA GLU A 124 1.33 18.85 14.12
C GLU A 124 2.67 18.48 14.75
N VAL A 125 3.62 19.40 14.61
CA VAL A 125 4.93 19.27 15.25
C VAL A 125 4.99 20.21 16.46
N PRO A 126 5.10 19.70 17.68
CA PRO A 126 5.26 20.54 18.86
C PRO A 126 6.52 21.42 18.75
N ALA A 127 6.39 22.69 19.13
CA ALA A 127 7.49 23.63 19.09
C ALA A 127 8.62 23.20 20.05
N GLY A 128 9.88 23.46 19.66
CA GLY A 128 11.06 23.28 20.53
C GLY A 128 11.49 21.83 20.76
N ARG A 129 11.08 20.89 19.89
CA ARG A 129 11.49 19.49 19.99
C ARG A 129 12.24 19.03 18.74
N ASN A 130 13.29 18.23 18.95
CA ASN A 130 14.07 17.58 17.89
C ASN A 130 13.67 16.10 17.73
N ALA A 131 12.62 15.67 18.42
CA ALA A 131 12.08 14.32 18.36
C ALA A 131 10.55 14.38 18.36
N ILE A 132 9.92 13.68 17.45
CA ILE A 132 8.47 13.50 17.39
C ILE A 132 8.11 12.03 17.16
N THR A 133 6.95 11.66 17.68
CA THR A 133 6.23 10.46 17.29
C THR A 133 4.91 10.93 16.72
N ALA A 134 4.59 10.51 15.50
CA ALA A 134 3.39 10.93 14.80
C ALA A 134 2.90 9.83 13.85
N GLU A 135 1.83 10.09 13.15
CA GLU A 135 1.20 9.17 12.22
C GLU A 135 1.15 9.78 10.81
N LEU A 136 1.34 8.92 9.82
CA LEU A 136 1.07 9.20 8.42
C LEU A 136 -0.16 8.40 8.00
N GLU A 137 -1.15 9.09 7.49
CA GLU A 137 -2.35 8.46 6.95
C GLU A 137 -2.29 8.41 5.43
N PHE A 138 -2.52 7.24 4.86
CA PHE A 138 -2.58 7.03 3.40
C PHE A 138 -3.98 6.57 3.01
N TYR A 139 -4.66 7.40 2.24
CA TYR A 139 -5.94 7.06 1.64
C TYR A 139 -5.73 6.20 0.40
N CYS A 140 -6.22 4.97 0.45
CA CYS A 140 -6.20 4.01 -0.66
C CYS A 140 -7.62 3.93 -1.24
N ALA A 141 -7.86 4.63 -2.34
CA ALA A 141 -9.15 4.62 -3.03
C ALA A 141 -9.48 3.21 -3.54
N ASP A 142 -8.47 2.49 -4.02
CA ASP A 142 -8.53 1.06 -4.27
C ASP A 142 -8.08 0.31 -2.99
N PRO A 143 -8.97 -0.45 -2.35
CA PRO A 143 -8.67 -1.09 -1.08
C PRO A 143 -7.83 -2.36 -1.20
N PHE A 144 -7.55 -2.83 -2.41
CA PHE A 144 -6.85 -4.08 -2.65
C PHE A 144 -5.34 -3.91 -2.64
N LYS A 145 -4.63 -5.02 -2.43
CA LYS A 145 -3.19 -5.12 -2.61
C LYS A 145 -2.88 -5.93 -3.88
N TYR A 146 -1.83 -5.54 -4.55
CA TYR A 146 -1.38 -6.11 -5.82
C TYR A 146 -0.02 -6.77 -5.67
N SER A 147 0.25 -7.77 -6.50
CA SER A 147 1.59 -8.36 -6.59
C SER A 147 2.56 -7.38 -7.23
N VAL A 148 3.76 -7.27 -6.68
CA VAL A 148 4.87 -6.50 -7.28
C VAL A 148 5.31 -7.13 -8.59
N GLU A 149 5.29 -8.46 -8.68
CA GLU A 149 5.61 -9.17 -9.91
C GLU A 149 4.39 -9.29 -10.82
N GLU A 150 4.53 -8.89 -12.10
CA GLU A 150 3.55 -9.19 -13.14
C GLU A 150 3.65 -10.67 -13.54
N PHE A 151 2.54 -11.36 -13.47
CA PHE A 151 2.45 -12.73 -13.93
C PHE A 151 2.04 -12.77 -15.40
N THR A 152 2.99 -13.06 -16.29
CA THR A 152 2.75 -13.17 -17.73
C THR A 152 2.70 -14.65 -18.14
N VAL A 153 1.64 -15.05 -18.81
CA VAL A 153 1.48 -16.38 -19.38
C VAL A 153 1.47 -16.27 -20.90
N ASN A 154 2.37 -16.98 -21.56
CA ASN A 154 2.32 -17.19 -23.00
C ASN A 154 1.56 -18.49 -23.24
N PRO A 155 0.27 -18.42 -23.63
CA PRO A 155 -0.51 -19.63 -23.82
C PRO A 155 0.01 -20.39 -25.05
N THR A 156 0.31 -21.67 -24.86
CA THR A 156 0.45 -22.64 -25.95
C THR A 156 -0.90 -23.31 -26.11
N ALA A 157 -1.58 -23.02 -27.19
CA ALA A 157 -2.86 -23.65 -27.47
C ALA A 157 -2.63 -24.90 -28.33
N ASP A 158 -3.03 -26.05 -27.85
CA ASP A 158 -3.02 -27.30 -28.65
C ASP A 158 -3.98 -27.24 -29.83
N ASP A 159 -5.08 -26.47 -29.69
CA ASP A 159 -6.11 -26.29 -30.70
C ASP A 159 -6.14 -24.89 -31.32
N GLY A 160 -5.28 -23.98 -30.90
CA GLY A 160 -5.24 -22.57 -31.31
C GLY A 160 -6.46 -21.75 -30.90
N LYS A 161 -7.37 -22.27 -30.07
CA LYS A 161 -8.63 -21.62 -29.70
C LYS A 161 -8.84 -21.40 -28.21
N THR A 162 -8.28 -22.28 -27.38
CA THR A 162 -8.50 -22.24 -25.93
C THR A 162 -7.18 -22.25 -25.18
N PHE A 163 -7.02 -21.39 -24.21
CA PHE A 163 -5.90 -21.42 -23.28
C PHE A 163 -6.41 -21.29 -21.85
N ILE A 164 -5.74 -21.98 -20.95
CA ILE A 164 -6.06 -21.99 -19.52
C ILE A 164 -4.99 -21.21 -18.79
N VAL A 165 -5.40 -20.22 -18.00
CA VAL A 165 -4.53 -19.45 -17.13
C VAL A 165 -4.86 -19.79 -15.69
N SER A 166 -3.90 -20.34 -14.95
CA SER A 166 -4.03 -20.56 -13.52
C SER A 166 -3.84 -19.24 -12.78
N TYR A 167 -4.82 -18.90 -11.94
CA TYR A 167 -4.80 -17.69 -11.13
C TYR A 167 -4.84 -18.04 -9.64
N ASN A 168 -3.79 -17.68 -8.90
CA ASN A 168 -3.63 -17.98 -7.48
C ASN A 168 -4.05 -16.82 -6.55
N GLY A 169 -4.61 -15.75 -7.08
CA GLY A 169 -5.06 -14.61 -6.29
C GLY A 169 -6.33 -14.93 -5.50
N THR A 170 -6.50 -14.25 -4.37
CA THR A 170 -7.67 -14.41 -3.47
C THR A 170 -8.87 -13.55 -3.88
N TYR A 171 -8.68 -12.66 -4.84
CA TYR A 171 -9.74 -11.82 -5.38
C TYR A 171 -9.70 -11.84 -6.90
N ARG A 172 -10.87 -11.65 -7.55
CA ARG A 172 -10.96 -11.65 -9.01
C ARG A 172 -10.03 -10.61 -9.64
N ALA A 173 -9.31 -11.00 -10.69
CA ALA A 173 -8.50 -10.11 -11.50
C ALA A 173 -9.06 -10.05 -12.93
N PHE A 174 -8.76 -8.95 -13.62
CA PHE A 174 -9.06 -8.78 -15.03
C PHE A 174 -7.77 -8.96 -15.82
N PRO A 175 -7.62 -10.04 -16.61
CA PRO A 175 -6.41 -10.27 -17.37
C PRO A 175 -6.26 -9.22 -18.48
N LYS A 176 -5.03 -8.77 -18.70
CA LYS A 176 -4.67 -7.96 -19.87
C LYS A 176 -4.27 -8.92 -21.00
N LEU A 177 -5.04 -8.94 -22.08
CA LEU A 177 -4.76 -9.78 -23.24
C LEU A 177 -4.01 -8.97 -24.29
N GLN A 178 -2.91 -9.52 -24.78
CA GLN A 178 -2.16 -8.97 -25.90
C GLN A 178 -2.08 -10.04 -27.00
N ALA A 179 -2.53 -9.72 -28.20
CA ALA A 179 -2.47 -10.59 -29.37
C ALA A 179 -1.78 -9.88 -30.51
N VAL A 180 -0.84 -10.59 -31.14
CA VAL A 180 -0.22 -10.15 -32.41
C VAL A 180 -0.89 -10.91 -33.54
N MET A 181 -1.61 -10.20 -34.40
CA MET A 181 -2.23 -10.78 -35.56
C MET A 181 -1.29 -10.66 -36.78
N HIS A 182 -0.95 -11.80 -37.36
CA HIS A 182 -0.30 -11.84 -38.67
C HIS A 182 -1.39 -11.87 -39.74
N LEU A 183 -1.60 -10.74 -40.40
CA LEU A 183 -2.49 -10.68 -41.55
C LEU A 183 -1.84 -11.42 -42.73
N SER A 184 -2.39 -12.55 -43.13
CA SER A 184 -2.10 -13.15 -44.43
C SER A 184 -2.86 -12.35 -45.50
N LEU A 185 -2.13 -11.61 -46.35
CA LEU A 185 -2.73 -11.05 -47.55
C LEU A 185 -3.06 -12.20 -48.53
N ILE A 186 -4.27 -12.63 -48.52
CA ILE A 186 -4.79 -13.47 -49.63
C ILE A 186 -5.06 -12.51 -50.79
N HIS A 187 -4.17 -12.52 -51.76
CA HIS A 187 -4.49 -11.93 -53.05
C HIS A 187 -5.59 -12.75 -53.70
N ILE A 188 -6.76 -12.20 -53.79
CA ILE A 188 -7.85 -12.70 -54.66
C ILE A 188 -7.55 -12.24 -56.07
#